data_463e199b814240a8a5567131c6f28120
#
_entry.id   463e199b814240a8a5567131c6f28120
#
_cell.length_a   1.000
_cell.length_b   1.000
_cell.length_c   1.000
_cell.angle_alpha   90.00
_cell.angle_beta   90.00
_cell.angle_gamma   90.00
#
_symmetry.space_group_name_H-M   'P 1'
#
loop_
_entity.id
_entity.type
_entity.pdbx_description
1 polymer ?
#
loop_
_entity_poly.entity_id
_entity_poly.type
_entity_poly.pdbx_seq_one_letter_code
_entity_poly.pdbx_strand_id
1 'polypeptide(L)' 'MTDVIEEYAARKAEAAAKEAVKEAAKKAEEKEQANRIELAQGLLADGMSIEFTVRHSKLTEAEVRELASKLSA' A
#
# COMPACT_ATOMS: atom_id res chain seq x y z
N MET A 1 -33.50 -14.56 28.22
CA MET A 1 -32.96 -15.49 27.21
C MET A 1 -32.71 -14.89 25.85
N THR A 2 -33.13 -13.67 25.63
CA THR A 2 -32.79 -12.90 24.43
C THR A 2 -31.32 -12.45 24.39
N ASP A 3 -30.70 -12.35 25.56
CA ASP A 3 -29.32 -11.82 25.68
C ASP A 3 -28.26 -12.66 24.95
N VAL A 4 -28.42 -14.00 24.95
CA VAL A 4 -27.45 -14.89 24.29
C VAL A 4 -27.50 -14.73 22.77
N ILE A 5 -28.68 -14.54 22.22
CA ILE A 5 -28.90 -14.37 20.78
C ILE A 5 -28.36 -13.00 20.34
N GLU A 6 -28.56 -11.97 21.16
CA GLU A 6 -28.06 -10.62 20.91
C GLU A 6 -26.53 -10.58 20.94
N GLU A 7 -25.90 -11.26 21.89
CA GLU A 7 -24.44 -11.38 21.96
C GLU A 7 -23.86 -12.07 20.74
N TYR A 8 -24.50 -13.15 20.28
CA TYR A 8 -24.04 -13.87 19.11
C TYR A 8 -24.13 -13.02 17.84
N ALA A 9 -25.22 -12.29 17.65
CA ALA A 9 -25.39 -11.39 16.52
C ALA A 9 -24.39 -10.24 16.56
N ALA A 10 -24.13 -9.65 17.72
CA ALA A 10 -23.15 -8.60 17.89
C ALA A 10 -21.74 -9.07 17.55
N ARG A 11 -21.34 -10.24 18.03
CA ARG A 11 -20.01 -10.81 17.72
C ARG A 11 -19.82 -11.11 16.24
N LYS A 12 -20.85 -11.60 15.57
CA LYS A 12 -20.81 -11.88 14.14
C LYS A 12 -20.68 -10.59 13.31
N ALA A 13 -21.40 -9.55 13.69
CA ALA A 13 -21.31 -8.25 13.04
C ALA A 13 -19.93 -7.61 13.25
N GLU A 14 -19.35 -7.74 14.44
CA GLU A 14 -18.03 -7.24 14.75
C GLU A 14 -16.94 -7.92 13.92
N ALA A 15 -17.01 -9.25 13.79
CA ALA A 15 -16.06 -10.01 12.99
C ALA A 15 -16.12 -9.60 11.51
N ALA A 16 -17.31 -9.42 10.96
CA ALA A 16 -17.49 -8.99 9.57
C ALA A 16 -16.94 -7.57 9.34
N ALA A 17 -17.17 -6.66 10.29
CA ALA A 17 -16.63 -5.29 10.22
C ALA A 17 -15.10 -5.28 10.25
N LYS A 18 -14.48 -6.12 11.07
CA LYS A 18 -13.00 -6.22 11.13
C LYS A 18 -12.40 -6.72 9.82
N GLU A 19 -13.01 -7.70 9.19
CA GLU A 19 -12.56 -8.20 7.89
C GLU A 19 -12.67 -7.15 6.79
N ALA A 20 -13.76 -6.41 6.75
CA ALA A 20 -13.95 -5.32 5.78
C ALA A 20 -12.90 -4.22 5.95
N VAL A 21 -12.57 -3.86 7.18
CA VAL A 21 -11.53 -2.86 7.47
C VAL A 21 -10.15 -3.36 7.03
N LYS A 22 -9.82 -4.61 7.24
CA LYS A 22 -8.55 -5.20 6.81
C LYS A 22 -8.41 -5.19 5.29
N GLU A 23 -9.47 -5.54 4.56
CA GLU A 23 -9.44 -5.51 3.09
C GLU A 23 -9.31 -4.09 2.56
N ALA A 24 -10.00 -3.13 3.13
CA ALA A 24 -9.90 -1.73 2.73
C ALA A 24 -8.50 -1.17 2.99
N ALA A 25 -7.89 -1.49 4.14
CA ALA A 25 -6.52 -1.08 4.46
C ALA A 25 -5.51 -1.69 3.49
N LYS A 26 -5.68 -2.97 3.14
CA LYS A 26 -4.81 -3.67 2.20
C LYS A 26 -4.88 -3.06 0.81
N LYS A 27 -6.06 -2.74 0.31
CA LYS A 27 -6.25 -2.09 -0.98
C LYS A 27 -5.65 -0.69 -0.99
N ALA A 28 -5.77 0.06 0.11
CA ALA A 28 -5.17 1.39 0.25
C ALA A 28 -3.64 1.31 0.22
N GLU A 29 -3.03 0.33 0.88
CA GLU A 29 -1.58 0.11 0.86
C GLU A 29 -1.09 -0.24 -0.54
N GLU A 30 -1.77 -1.12 -1.25
CA GLU A 30 -1.44 -1.48 -2.62
C GLU A 30 -1.50 -0.28 -3.55
N LYS A 31 -2.52 0.56 -3.40
CA LYS A 31 -2.68 1.77 -4.19
C LYS A 31 -1.59 2.80 -3.89
N GLU A 32 -1.23 2.99 -2.62
CA GLU A 32 -0.12 3.86 -2.24
C GLU A 32 1.20 3.37 -2.81
N GLN A 33 1.46 2.06 -2.74
CA GLN A 33 2.66 1.47 -3.28
C GLN A 33 2.75 1.67 -4.80
N ALA A 34 1.64 1.47 -5.51
CA ALA A 34 1.58 1.72 -6.95
C ALA A 34 1.84 3.18 -7.28
N ASN A 35 1.30 4.12 -6.51
CA ASN A 35 1.52 5.55 -6.69
C ASN A 35 3.00 5.92 -6.44
N ARG A 36 3.63 5.33 -5.43
CA ARG A 36 5.05 5.56 -5.15
C ARG A 36 5.94 5.06 -6.27
N ILE A 37 5.63 3.89 -6.81
CA ILE A 37 6.36 3.31 -7.94
C ILE A 37 6.22 4.21 -9.17
N GLU A 38 5.02 4.66 -9.48
CA GLU A 38 4.76 5.55 -10.60
C GLU A 38 5.53 6.86 -10.46
N LEU A 39 5.51 7.46 -9.28
CA LEU A 39 6.27 8.67 -8.99
C LEU A 39 7.77 8.44 -9.18
N ALA A 40 8.30 7.35 -8.66
CA ALA A 40 9.72 7.01 -8.79
C ALA A 40 10.11 6.81 -10.25
N GLN A 41 9.29 6.12 -11.02
CA GLN A 41 9.53 5.93 -12.46
C GLN A 41 9.57 7.26 -13.20
N GLY A 42 8.67 8.18 -12.88
CA GLY A 42 8.65 9.51 -13.48
C GLY A 42 9.90 10.32 -13.14
N LEU A 43 10.34 10.29 -11.89
CA LEU A 43 11.54 10.99 -11.44
C LEU A 43 12.81 10.43 -12.10
N LEU A 44 12.92 9.11 -12.20
CA LEU A 44 14.06 8.46 -12.86
C LEU A 44 14.07 8.75 -14.35
N ALA A 45 12.91 8.77 -15.00
CA ALA A 45 12.78 9.11 -16.41
C ALA A 45 13.19 10.56 -16.69
N ASP A 46 12.97 11.46 -15.73
CA ASP A 46 13.38 12.86 -15.81
C ASP A 46 14.88 13.06 -15.54
N GLY A 47 15.61 12.01 -15.23
CA GLY A 47 17.04 12.06 -14.99
C GLY A 47 17.44 12.39 -13.55
N MET A 48 16.51 12.25 -12.61
CA MET A 48 16.81 12.48 -11.19
C MET A 48 17.68 11.35 -10.61
N SER A 49 18.48 11.69 -9.59
CA SER A 49 19.35 10.71 -8.93
C SER A 49 18.54 9.68 -8.14
N ILE A 50 19.17 8.54 -7.86
CA ILE A 50 18.56 7.50 -7.02
C ILE A 50 18.25 8.04 -5.62
N GLU A 51 19.16 8.79 -5.02
CA GLU A 51 18.95 9.39 -3.70
C GLU A 51 17.77 10.35 -3.67
N PHE A 52 17.65 11.20 -4.67
CA PHE A 52 16.53 12.12 -4.80
C PHE A 52 15.21 11.36 -4.95
N THR A 53 15.18 10.32 -5.78
CA THR A 53 14.00 9.50 -6.01
C THR A 53 13.58 8.75 -4.75
N VAL A 54 14.52 8.17 -4.00
CA VAL A 54 14.24 7.52 -2.72
C VAL A 54 13.59 8.48 -1.74
N ARG A 55 14.15 9.69 -1.63
CA ARG A 55 13.65 10.69 -0.70
C ARG A 55 12.23 11.15 -1.03
N HIS A 56 11.93 11.36 -2.29
CA HIS A 56 10.64 11.90 -2.72
C HIS A 56 9.56 10.85 -2.96
N SER A 57 9.92 9.63 -3.35
CA SER A 57 8.97 8.55 -3.57
C SER A 57 8.66 7.73 -2.31
N LYS A 58 9.48 7.87 -1.27
CA LYS A 58 9.40 7.07 -0.03
C LYS A 58 9.60 5.57 -0.24
N LEU A 59 10.20 5.19 -1.35
CA LEU A 59 10.62 3.82 -1.61
C LEU A 59 12.00 3.56 -1.00
N THR A 60 12.37 2.28 -0.88
CA THR A 60 13.72 1.92 -0.45
C THR A 60 14.71 2.10 -1.60
N GLU A 61 15.99 2.22 -1.27
CA GLU A 61 17.04 2.32 -2.27
C GLU A 61 17.05 1.11 -3.22
N ALA A 62 16.86 -0.09 -2.68
CA ALA A 62 16.80 -1.31 -3.46
C ALA A 62 15.65 -1.28 -4.48
N GLU A 63 14.48 -0.81 -4.07
CA GLU A 63 13.33 -0.69 -4.96
C GLU A 63 13.57 0.31 -6.07
N VAL A 64 14.16 1.47 -5.75
CA VAL A 64 14.45 2.51 -6.73
C VAL A 64 15.53 2.04 -7.72
N ARG A 65 16.56 1.35 -7.25
CA ARG A 65 17.60 0.78 -8.10
C ARG A 65 17.04 -0.26 -9.07
N GLU A 66 16.11 -1.07 -8.60
CA GLU A 66 15.43 -2.06 -9.45
C GLU A 66 14.61 -1.37 -10.55
N LEU A 67 13.87 -0.33 -10.20
CA LEU A 67 13.12 0.46 -11.17
C LEU A 67 14.04 1.14 -12.19
N ALA A 68 15.15 1.71 -11.75
CA ALA A 68 16.14 2.33 -12.61
C ALA A 68 16.73 1.31 -13.61
N SER A 69 17.00 0.11 -13.14
CA SER A 69 17.49 -0.99 -13.99
C SER A 69 16.49 -1.35 -15.09
N LYS A 70 15.21 -1.41 -14.75
CA LYS A 70 14.14 -1.68 -15.71
C LYS A 70 13.98 -0.58 -16.74
N LEU A 71 14.16 0.68 -16.34
CA LEU A 71 14.08 1.82 -17.26
C LEU A 71 15.28 1.92 -18.18
N SER A 72 16.43 1.42 -17.75
CA SER A 72 17.66 1.42 -18.55
C SER A 72 17.72 0.30 -19.57
N ALA A 73 16.86 -0.68 -19.40
CA ALA A 73 16.73 -1.79 -20.33
C ALA A 73 15.76 -1.41 -21.46
#